data_2710818468c11feabc254818b4e66615
#
_entry.id   2710818468c11feabc254818b4e66615
#
_cell.length_a   1.000
_cell.length_b   1.000
_cell.length_c   1.000
_cell.angle_alpha   90.00
_cell.angle_beta   90.00
_cell.angle_gamma   90.00
#
_symmetry.space_group_name_H-M   'P 1'
#
loop_
_entity.id
_entity.type
_entity.pdbx_description
1 polymer ?
#
loop_
_entity_poly.entity_id
_entity_poly.type
_entity_poly.pdbx_seq_one_letter_code
_entity_poly.pdbx_strand_id
1 'polypeptide(L)'
;MNKVLKNSWALFLGMGFIMMAYGFQSSLLGVRAVEEEFSLTSTGFMMSGYFVGYFMGAATIPGIISKVGHIRVFAAFSSLASLVILVHSVLVNPFVWFLLRVLTGISMVCIYTVAESWLNDRSSNKNRGSVLSIYMVILYGSVGIGMFLLNFSSPKNFQPFILVSVITSAALLPILLTKQKPPTFKKIKAMSLRNLYEASPFGMVSSFFYGTIQSAVFTLLAVYATSMNFTILEISIVTFLLAISGAIAQFPIGKISDLYDRRKVIIFSTFGAAIFATLSIIVSRQMYLPGDLATSKTLFYISFIIFSFCSLPMFSLILAHTNDYISKDKFVAAGAGLQFVFGLGAIS
;
A
#
# COMPACT_ATOMS: atom_id res chain seq x y z
N MET A 1 2.65 -8.49 25.10
CA MET A 1 2.81 -8.71 23.65
C MET A 1 2.16 -10.02 23.20
N ASN A 2 2.58 -11.19 23.69
CA ASN A 2 2.04 -12.49 23.25
C ASN A 2 0.50 -12.63 23.35
N LYS A 3 -0.13 -12.06 24.39
CA LYS A 3 -1.60 -12.09 24.55
C LYS A 3 -2.31 -11.26 23.45
N VAL A 4 -1.77 -10.11 23.06
CA VAL A 4 -2.35 -9.27 22.00
C VAL A 4 -2.21 -9.97 20.63
N LEU A 5 -1.02 -10.52 20.35
CA LEU A 5 -0.79 -11.27 19.10
C LEU A 5 -1.70 -12.48 19.00
N LYS A 6 -1.79 -13.28 20.08
CA LYS A 6 -2.68 -14.45 20.15
C LYS A 6 -4.16 -14.05 20.00
N ASN A 7 -4.56 -12.90 20.50
CA ASN A 7 -5.93 -12.42 20.38
C ASN A 7 -6.23 -11.70 19.05
N SER A 8 -5.22 -11.36 18.26
CA SER A 8 -5.37 -10.67 16.96
C SER A 8 -4.98 -11.53 15.76
N TRP A 9 -4.69 -12.82 15.97
CA TRP A 9 -4.22 -13.73 14.90
C TRP A 9 -5.15 -13.76 13.69
N ALA A 10 -6.47 -13.78 13.93
CA ALA A 10 -7.47 -13.83 12.86
C ALA A 10 -7.42 -12.55 12.00
N LEU A 11 -7.21 -11.39 12.64
CA LEU A 11 -7.07 -10.13 11.96
C LEU A 11 -5.77 -10.07 11.15
N PHE A 12 -4.64 -10.51 11.73
CA PHE A 12 -3.36 -10.57 11.02
C PHE A 12 -3.41 -11.50 9.82
N LEU A 13 -4.03 -12.68 9.98
CA LEU A 13 -4.19 -13.63 8.89
C LEU A 13 -5.13 -13.10 7.80
N GLY A 14 -6.27 -12.53 8.19
CA GLY A 14 -7.19 -11.90 7.25
C GLY A 14 -6.54 -10.76 6.47
N MET A 15 -5.82 -9.87 7.15
CA MET A 15 -5.06 -8.80 6.50
C MET A 15 -3.93 -9.32 5.62
N GLY A 16 -3.26 -10.40 6.02
CA GLY A 16 -2.27 -11.08 5.20
C GLY A 16 -2.85 -11.54 3.86
N PHE A 17 -4.01 -12.21 3.87
CA PHE A 17 -4.70 -12.60 2.62
C PHE A 17 -5.16 -11.39 1.79
N ILE A 18 -5.73 -10.34 2.40
CA ILE A 18 -6.12 -9.12 1.68
C ILE A 18 -4.91 -8.49 1.00
N MET A 19 -3.78 -8.37 1.70
CA MET A 19 -2.57 -7.75 1.15
C MET A 19 -1.90 -8.62 0.08
N MET A 20 -1.95 -9.92 0.23
CA MET A 20 -1.50 -10.87 -0.80
C MET A 20 -2.35 -10.73 -2.07
N ALA A 21 -3.66 -10.70 -1.94
CA ALA A 21 -4.58 -10.45 -3.06
C ALA A 21 -4.33 -9.08 -3.71
N TYR A 22 -4.12 -8.03 -2.91
CA TYR A 22 -3.83 -6.68 -3.39
C TYR A 22 -2.52 -6.62 -4.19
N GLY A 23 -1.44 -7.22 -3.67
CA GLY A 23 -0.15 -7.28 -4.37
C GLY A 23 -0.26 -8.03 -5.70
N PHE A 24 -0.96 -9.16 -5.71
CA PHE A 24 -1.20 -9.92 -6.92
C PHE A 24 -2.05 -9.12 -7.94
N GLN A 25 -3.16 -8.53 -7.50
CA GLN A 25 -4.03 -7.70 -8.34
C GLN A 25 -3.27 -6.53 -8.95
N SER A 26 -2.43 -5.84 -8.18
CA SER A 26 -1.68 -4.67 -8.65
C SER A 26 -0.74 -5.03 -9.81
N SER A 27 0.04 -6.10 -9.66
CA SER A 27 0.92 -6.58 -10.73
C SER A 27 0.13 -7.14 -11.91
N LEU A 28 -0.93 -7.92 -11.65
CA LEU A 28 -1.78 -8.52 -12.68
C LEU A 28 -2.40 -7.47 -13.60
N LEU A 29 -3.03 -6.44 -13.03
CA LEU A 29 -3.71 -5.40 -13.81
C LEU A 29 -2.71 -4.56 -14.61
N GLY A 30 -1.51 -4.30 -14.06
CA GLY A 30 -0.45 -3.61 -14.78
C GLY A 30 0.03 -4.36 -15.99
N VAL A 31 0.35 -5.65 -15.85
CA VAL A 31 0.79 -6.51 -16.95
C VAL A 31 -0.34 -6.72 -17.98
N ARG A 32 -1.57 -7.01 -17.49
CA ARG A 32 -2.73 -7.22 -18.35
C ARG A 32 -3.06 -5.97 -19.19
N ALA A 33 -2.93 -4.77 -18.64
CA ALA A 33 -3.16 -3.54 -19.39
C ALA A 33 -2.22 -3.38 -20.60
N VAL A 34 -0.94 -3.79 -20.44
CA VAL A 34 0.03 -3.81 -21.54
C VAL A 34 -0.33 -4.88 -22.57
N GLU A 35 -0.74 -6.07 -22.15
CA GLU A 35 -1.17 -7.15 -23.03
C GLU A 35 -2.45 -6.81 -23.83
N GLU A 36 -3.33 -5.97 -23.26
CA GLU A 36 -4.53 -5.44 -23.93
C GLU A 36 -4.25 -4.16 -24.75
N GLU A 37 -2.97 -3.81 -24.92
CA GLU A 37 -2.53 -2.65 -25.71
C GLU A 37 -3.11 -1.31 -25.22
N PHE A 38 -3.40 -1.20 -23.92
CA PHE A 38 -3.83 0.08 -23.35
C PHE A 38 -2.69 1.10 -23.44
N SER A 39 -3.00 2.32 -23.90
CA SER A 39 -2.01 3.39 -23.89
C SER A 39 -1.51 3.67 -22.47
N LEU A 40 -0.29 4.18 -22.34
CA LEU A 40 0.28 4.53 -21.04
C LEU A 40 -0.61 5.51 -20.27
N THR A 41 -1.22 6.47 -20.97
CA THR A 41 -2.17 7.42 -20.38
C THR A 41 -3.43 6.73 -19.86
N SER A 42 -4.02 5.81 -20.65
CA SER A 42 -5.20 5.04 -20.23
C SER A 42 -4.87 4.13 -19.05
N THR A 43 -3.68 3.55 -19.01
CA THR A 43 -3.22 2.70 -17.91
C THR A 43 -3.03 3.54 -16.64
N GLY A 44 -2.39 4.69 -16.74
CA GLY A 44 -2.25 5.62 -15.59
C GLY A 44 -3.61 6.09 -15.08
N PHE A 45 -4.53 6.48 -15.99
CA PHE A 45 -5.89 6.87 -15.63
C PHE A 45 -6.64 5.76 -14.89
N MET A 46 -6.68 4.54 -15.41
CA MET A 46 -7.37 3.45 -14.74
C MET A 46 -6.74 3.11 -13.37
N MET A 47 -5.41 3.15 -13.27
CA MET A 47 -4.71 2.87 -12.01
C MET A 47 -4.99 3.93 -10.94
N SER A 48 -5.11 5.21 -11.31
CA SER A 48 -5.43 6.31 -10.39
C SER A 48 -6.80 6.15 -9.73
N GLY A 49 -7.73 5.42 -10.36
CA GLY A 49 -9.05 5.11 -9.81
C GLY A 49 -8.99 4.51 -8.40
N TYR A 50 -7.98 3.71 -8.09
CA TYR A 50 -7.76 3.17 -6.75
C TYR A 50 -7.63 4.28 -5.69
N PHE A 51 -6.82 5.29 -5.96
CA PHE A 51 -6.59 6.38 -5.00
C PHE A 51 -7.78 7.31 -4.90
N VAL A 52 -8.52 7.53 -6.01
CA VAL A 52 -9.81 8.24 -5.99
C VAL A 52 -10.78 7.52 -5.06
N GLY A 53 -10.91 6.21 -5.20
CA GLY A 53 -11.77 5.39 -4.35
C GLY A 53 -11.30 5.37 -2.89
N TYR A 54 -10.01 5.25 -2.66
CA TYR A 54 -9.41 5.30 -1.33
C TYR A 54 -9.75 6.62 -0.62
N PHE A 55 -9.60 7.73 -1.31
CA PHE A 55 -9.94 9.07 -0.82
C PHE A 55 -11.44 9.21 -0.51
N MET A 56 -12.32 8.80 -1.42
CA MET A 56 -13.78 8.84 -1.23
C MET A 56 -14.23 7.97 -0.04
N GLY A 57 -13.66 6.79 0.07
CA GLY A 57 -13.96 5.85 1.15
C GLY A 57 -13.49 6.36 2.52
N ALA A 58 -12.32 6.99 2.60
CA ALA A 58 -11.77 7.51 3.85
C ALA A 58 -12.72 8.51 4.54
N ALA A 59 -13.44 9.32 3.76
CA ALA A 59 -14.40 10.29 4.29
C ALA A 59 -15.67 9.62 4.86
N THR A 60 -16.10 8.51 4.30
CA THR A 60 -17.41 7.89 4.59
C THR A 60 -17.34 6.75 5.60
N ILE A 61 -16.21 6.06 5.68
CA ILE A 61 -16.06 4.82 6.45
C ILE A 61 -16.31 4.94 7.96
N PRO A 62 -15.88 6.01 8.67
CA PRO A 62 -16.15 6.13 10.10
C PRO A 62 -17.65 6.09 10.42
N GLY A 63 -18.48 6.68 9.54
CA GLY A 63 -19.94 6.65 9.67
C GLY A 63 -20.52 5.26 9.45
N ILE A 64 -19.95 4.49 8.51
CA ILE A 64 -20.41 3.13 8.21
C ILE A 64 -20.03 2.18 9.36
N ILE A 65 -18.77 2.22 9.84
CA ILE A 65 -18.31 1.37 10.95
C ILE A 65 -19.15 1.62 12.21
N SER A 66 -19.47 2.88 12.52
CA SER A 66 -20.27 3.21 13.71
C SER A 66 -21.69 2.65 13.68
N LYS A 67 -22.27 2.48 12.48
CA LYS A 67 -23.64 1.97 12.30
C LYS A 67 -23.68 0.44 12.19
N VAL A 68 -22.75 -0.15 11.46
CA VAL A 68 -22.79 -1.57 11.04
C VAL A 68 -21.85 -2.46 11.86
N GLY A 69 -20.78 -1.88 12.37
CA GLY A 69 -19.74 -2.57 13.15
C GLY A 69 -18.59 -3.13 12.29
N HIS A 70 -17.45 -3.38 12.92
CA HIS A 70 -16.19 -3.74 12.28
C HIS A 70 -16.23 -5.00 11.42
N ILE A 71 -16.76 -6.11 11.96
CA ILE A 71 -16.78 -7.42 11.30
C ILE A 71 -17.60 -7.36 10.02
N ARG A 72 -18.81 -6.76 10.09
CA ARG A 72 -19.71 -6.66 8.93
C ARG A 72 -19.12 -5.77 7.84
N VAL A 73 -18.47 -4.67 8.22
CA VAL A 73 -17.77 -3.78 7.28
C VAL A 73 -16.62 -4.53 6.60
N PHE A 74 -15.76 -5.21 7.37
CA PHE A 74 -14.69 -6.01 6.81
C PHE A 74 -15.23 -7.05 5.81
N ALA A 75 -16.26 -7.79 6.20
CA ALA A 75 -16.88 -8.82 5.36
C ALA A 75 -17.47 -8.23 4.05
N ALA A 76 -18.25 -7.16 4.16
CA ALA A 76 -18.91 -6.55 3.00
C ALA A 76 -17.89 -6.01 1.98
N PHE A 77 -16.85 -5.30 2.44
CA PHE A 77 -15.86 -4.70 1.54
C PHE A 77 -14.83 -5.71 1.01
N SER A 78 -14.50 -6.77 1.76
CA SER A 78 -13.72 -7.88 1.20
C SER A 78 -14.51 -8.64 0.14
N SER A 79 -15.82 -8.88 0.36
CA SER A 79 -16.68 -9.48 -0.64
C SER A 79 -16.81 -8.60 -1.90
N LEU A 80 -16.97 -7.29 -1.72
CA LEU A 80 -17.01 -6.35 -2.85
C LEU A 80 -15.68 -6.38 -3.63
N ALA A 81 -14.53 -6.35 -2.97
CA ALA A 81 -13.24 -6.43 -3.63
C ALA A 81 -13.06 -7.74 -4.42
N SER A 82 -13.53 -8.86 -3.86
CA SER A 82 -13.54 -10.17 -4.52
C SER A 82 -14.41 -10.21 -5.77
N LEU A 83 -15.58 -9.58 -5.74
CA LEU A 83 -16.47 -9.47 -6.93
C LEU A 83 -15.88 -8.57 -8.00
N VAL A 84 -15.37 -7.41 -7.59
CA VAL A 84 -14.81 -6.39 -8.50
C VAL A 84 -13.67 -6.96 -9.33
N ILE A 85 -12.77 -7.76 -8.77
CA ILE A 85 -11.66 -8.33 -9.55
C ILE A 85 -12.14 -9.32 -10.61
N LEU A 86 -13.20 -10.06 -10.38
CA LEU A 86 -13.78 -10.95 -11.39
C LEU A 86 -14.35 -10.14 -12.57
N VAL A 87 -14.98 -9.01 -12.29
CA VAL A 87 -15.53 -8.13 -13.36
C VAL A 87 -14.43 -7.56 -14.25
N HIS A 88 -13.21 -7.29 -13.72
CA HIS A 88 -12.07 -6.89 -14.55
C HIS A 88 -11.72 -7.92 -15.63
N SER A 89 -11.90 -9.22 -15.36
CA SER A 89 -11.59 -10.27 -16.34
C SER A 89 -12.59 -10.35 -17.50
N VAL A 90 -13.81 -9.84 -17.29
CA VAL A 90 -14.91 -9.94 -18.26
C VAL A 90 -15.07 -8.65 -19.06
N LEU A 91 -14.94 -7.50 -18.40
CA LEU A 91 -15.14 -6.19 -19.01
C LEU A 91 -13.80 -5.49 -19.22
N VAL A 92 -13.15 -5.80 -20.33
CA VAL A 92 -11.82 -5.25 -20.67
C VAL A 92 -11.99 -3.90 -21.36
N ASN A 93 -12.03 -2.83 -20.53
CA ASN A 93 -12.14 -1.45 -21.01
C ASN A 93 -11.49 -0.50 -19.96
N PRO A 94 -10.62 0.45 -20.36
CA PRO A 94 -9.90 1.33 -19.42
C PRO A 94 -10.83 2.14 -18.50
N PHE A 95 -11.94 2.65 -19.01
CA PHE A 95 -12.90 3.42 -18.21
C PHE A 95 -13.66 2.54 -17.21
N VAL A 96 -14.08 1.34 -17.64
CA VAL A 96 -14.69 0.37 -16.72
C VAL A 96 -13.69 -0.03 -15.64
N TRP A 97 -12.45 -0.29 -16.02
CA TRP A 97 -11.38 -0.63 -15.08
C TRP A 97 -11.10 0.52 -14.10
N PHE A 98 -11.16 1.78 -14.54
CA PHE A 98 -11.09 2.93 -13.63
C PHE A 98 -12.20 2.87 -12.56
N LEU A 99 -13.45 2.64 -12.94
CA LEU A 99 -14.58 2.55 -12.01
C LEU A 99 -14.42 1.36 -11.04
N LEU A 100 -13.98 0.22 -11.54
CA LEU A 100 -13.69 -0.96 -10.72
C LEU A 100 -12.53 -0.72 -9.75
N ARG A 101 -11.50 0.04 -10.16
CA ARG A 101 -10.41 0.46 -9.28
C ARG A 101 -10.89 1.44 -8.21
N VAL A 102 -11.84 2.33 -8.51
CA VAL A 102 -12.49 3.19 -7.50
C VAL A 102 -13.18 2.31 -6.44
N LEU A 103 -13.95 1.30 -6.82
CA LEU A 103 -14.57 0.37 -5.89
C LEU A 103 -13.54 -0.43 -5.07
N THR A 104 -12.44 -0.84 -5.69
CA THR A 104 -11.32 -1.49 -4.98
C THR A 104 -10.71 -0.54 -3.94
N GLY A 105 -10.46 0.72 -4.28
CA GLY A 105 -9.90 1.73 -3.37
C GLY A 105 -10.81 1.98 -2.17
N ILE A 106 -12.12 2.15 -2.39
CA ILE A 106 -13.12 2.24 -1.32
C ILE A 106 -13.05 1.01 -0.42
N SER A 107 -13.01 -0.19 -1.01
CA SER A 107 -12.97 -1.44 -0.25
C SER A 107 -11.72 -1.53 0.61
N MET A 108 -10.56 -1.19 0.07
CA MET A 108 -9.29 -1.25 0.78
C MET A 108 -9.21 -0.29 1.96
N VAL A 109 -9.61 0.98 1.81
CA VAL A 109 -9.60 1.92 2.93
C VAL A 109 -10.56 1.51 4.04
N CYS A 110 -11.71 0.89 3.69
CA CYS A 110 -12.65 0.34 4.67
C CYS A 110 -12.02 -0.79 5.47
N ILE A 111 -11.35 -1.73 4.79
CA ILE A 111 -10.66 -2.88 5.40
C ILE A 111 -9.51 -2.40 6.30
N TYR A 112 -8.66 -1.47 5.82
CA TYR A 112 -7.57 -0.88 6.59
C TYR A 112 -8.07 -0.20 7.86
N THR A 113 -9.10 0.65 7.74
CA THR A 113 -9.64 1.39 8.89
C THR A 113 -10.19 0.44 9.95
N VAL A 114 -10.86 -0.64 9.55
CA VAL A 114 -11.32 -1.69 10.46
C VAL A 114 -10.15 -2.34 11.18
N ALA A 115 -9.11 -2.76 10.44
CA ALA A 115 -7.95 -3.45 10.99
C ALA A 115 -7.17 -2.56 11.96
N GLU A 116 -6.87 -1.34 11.58
CA GLU A 116 -6.12 -0.38 12.40
C GLU A 116 -6.88 0.02 13.66
N SER A 117 -8.19 0.28 13.54
CA SER A 117 -9.06 0.55 14.68
C SER A 117 -9.06 -0.62 15.68
N TRP A 118 -9.14 -1.86 15.18
CA TRP A 118 -9.14 -3.07 16.00
C TRP A 118 -7.80 -3.27 16.73
N LEU A 119 -6.67 -3.10 16.02
CA LEU A 119 -5.34 -3.21 16.61
C LEU A 119 -5.08 -2.11 17.65
N ASN A 120 -5.52 -0.88 17.37
CA ASN A 120 -5.39 0.24 18.32
C ASN A 120 -6.17 0.01 19.62
N ASP A 121 -7.41 -0.49 19.54
CA ASP A 121 -8.23 -0.79 20.71
C ASP A 121 -7.61 -1.88 21.61
N ARG A 122 -6.96 -2.88 20.99
CA ARG A 122 -6.34 -4.00 21.71
C ARG A 122 -4.93 -3.74 22.21
N SER A 123 -4.32 -2.65 21.78
CA SER A 123 -2.96 -2.28 22.13
C SER A 123 -2.93 -1.30 23.30
N SER A 124 -2.02 -1.53 24.24
CA SER A 124 -1.68 -0.54 25.27
C SER A 124 -0.61 0.42 24.76
N ASN A 125 -0.45 1.57 25.40
CA ASN A 125 0.60 2.53 25.04
C ASN A 125 2.02 1.93 25.06
N LYS A 126 2.25 0.86 25.88
CA LYS A 126 3.55 0.19 25.99
C LYS A 126 3.86 -0.76 24.82
N ASN A 127 2.84 -1.31 24.16
CA ASN A 127 3.04 -2.34 23.11
C ASN A 127 2.48 -1.97 21.74
N ARG A 128 1.83 -0.81 21.62
CA ARG A 128 1.21 -0.36 20.35
C ARG A 128 2.22 -0.28 19.21
N GLY A 129 3.39 0.29 19.45
CA GLY A 129 4.45 0.37 18.43
C GLY A 129 4.86 -1.00 17.91
N SER A 130 5.14 -1.96 18.82
CA SER A 130 5.51 -3.33 18.43
C SER A 130 4.41 -4.07 17.67
N VAL A 131 3.14 -3.89 18.08
CA VAL A 131 1.99 -4.51 17.39
C VAL A 131 1.84 -3.94 15.97
N LEU A 132 1.96 -2.62 15.81
CA LEU A 132 1.90 -1.96 14.51
C LEU A 132 3.10 -2.33 13.62
N SER A 133 4.30 -2.50 14.18
CA SER A 133 5.46 -2.98 13.41
C SER A 133 5.24 -4.38 12.85
N ILE A 134 4.70 -5.31 13.67
CA ILE A 134 4.34 -6.66 13.19
C ILE A 134 3.26 -6.58 12.10
N TYR A 135 2.26 -5.72 12.28
CA TYR A 135 1.23 -5.47 11.28
C TYR A 135 1.84 -5.01 9.95
N MET A 136 2.76 -4.04 9.96
CA MET A 136 3.43 -3.55 8.76
C MET A 136 4.29 -4.62 8.07
N VAL A 137 4.98 -5.47 8.84
CA VAL A 137 5.74 -6.61 8.27
C VAL A 137 4.79 -7.59 7.57
N ILE A 138 3.63 -7.88 8.18
CA ILE A 138 2.61 -8.73 7.55
C ILE A 138 2.08 -8.08 6.27
N LEU A 139 1.75 -6.78 6.29
CA LEU A 139 1.25 -6.07 5.12
C LEU A 139 2.23 -6.13 3.96
N TYR A 140 3.46 -5.64 4.14
CA TYR A 140 4.46 -5.59 3.06
C TYR A 140 4.92 -6.99 2.63
N GLY A 141 5.13 -7.90 3.58
CA GLY A 141 5.50 -9.28 3.27
C GLY A 141 4.42 -9.99 2.43
N SER A 142 3.15 -9.82 2.80
CA SER A 142 2.03 -10.41 2.05
C SER A 142 1.85 -9.76 0.68
N VAL A 143 2.04 -8.44 0.54
CA VAL A 143 2.04 -7.76 -0.77
C VAL A 143 3.12 -8.35 -1.66
N GLY A 144 4.35 -8.50 -1.15
CA GLY A 144 5.45 -9.10 -1.92
C GLY A 144 5.16 -10.53 -2.36
N ILE A 145 4.65 -11.39 -1.46
CA ILE A 145 4.22 -12.76 -1.82
C ILE A 145 3.14 -12.70 -2.91
N GLY A 146 2.16 -11.80 -2.77
CA GLY A 146 1.09 -11.63 -3.75
C GLY A 146 1.62 -11.26 -5.14
N MET A 147 2.56 -10.33 -5.22
CA MET A 147 3.20 -9.94 -6.48
C MET A 147 3.91 -11.12 -7.15
N PHE A 148 4.49 -12.02 -6.35
CA PHE A 148 5.14 -13.22 -6.86
C PHE A 148 4.15 -14.27 -7.41
N LEU A 149 2.89 -14.26 -6.98
CA LEU A 149 1.86 -15.18 -7.46
C LEU A 149 1.54 -15.00 -8.96
N LEU A 150 1.93 -13.88 -9.57
CA LEU A 150 1.79 -13.66 -11.01
C LEU A 150 2.48 -14.74 -11.87
N ASN A 151 3.47 -15.46 -11.31
CA ASN A 151 4.19 -16.52 -12.02
C ASN A 151 3.39 -17.82 -12.17
N PHE A 152 2.31 -18.01 -11.41
CA PHE A 152 1.57 -19.28 -11.39
C PHE A 152 0.55 -19.42 -12.51
N SER A 153 0.23 -18.34 -13.24
CA SER A 153 -0.69 -18.39 -14.38
C SER A 153 -0.48 -17.22 -15.33
N SER A 154 -0.81 -17.44 -16.61
CA SER A 154 -0.68 -16.39 -17.64
C SER A 154 -1.64 -15.22 -17.36
N PRO A 155 -1.14 -13.96 -17.33
CA PRO A 155 -1.99 -12.77 -17.20
C PRO A 155 -3.08 -12.63 -18.28
N LYS A 156 -2.90 -13.29 -19.44
CA LYS A 156 -3.88 -13.30 -20.55
C LYS A 156 -5.15 -14.05 -20.22
N ASN A 157 -5.07 -15.00 -19.28
CA ASN A 157 -6.16 -15.88 -18.92
C ASN A 157 -7.00 -15.28 -17.78
N PHE A 158 -8.16 -15.87 -17.51
CA PHE A 158 -9.03 -15.47 -16.41
C PHE A 158 -8.64 -16.09 -15.05
N GLN A 159 -7.84 -17.18 -15.06
CA GLN A 159 -7.44 -17.90 -13.84
C GLN A 159 -6.78 -17.00 -12.78
N PRO A 160 -5.84 -16.07 -13.10
CA PRO A 160 -5.27 -15.20 -12.08
C PRO A 160 -6.30 -14.31 -11.41
N PHE A 161 -7.34 -13.85 -12.12
CA PHE A 161 -8.42 -13.06 -11.54
C PHE A 161 -9.25 -13.88 -10.54
N ILE A 162 -9.53 -15.16 -10.87
CA ILE A 162 -10.19 -16.09 -9.93
C ILE A 162 -9.31 -16.27 -8.70
N LEU A 163 -8.00 -16.48 -8.86
CA LEU A 163 -7.11 -16.70 -7.72
C LEU A 163 -7.07 -15.49 -6.79
N VAL A 164 -7.00 -14.26 -7.32
CA VAL A 164 -7.11 -13.04 -6.50
C VAL A 164 -8.44 -13.01 -5.74
N SER A 165 -9.55 -13.33 -6.40
CA SER A 165 -10.89 -13.38 -5.79
C SER A 165 -10.96 -14.41 -4.68
N VAL A 166 -10.43 -15.61 -4.89
CA VAL A 166 -10.38 -16.70 -3.90
C VAL A 166 -9.55 -16.29 -2.67
N ILE A 167 -8.36 -15.71 -2.88
CA ILE A 167 -7.51 -15.24 -1.78
C ILE A 167 -8.21 -14.12 -0.99
N THR A 168 -8.85 -13.18 -1.69
CA THR A 168 -9.62 -12.10 -1.05
C THR A 168 -10.79 -12.66 -0.22
N SER A 169 -11.51 -13.64 -0.75
CA SER A 169 -12.61 -14.30 -0.03
C SER A 169 -12.12 -15.13 1.15
N ALA A 170 -10.97 -15.80 1.02
CA ALA A 170 -10.35 -16.56 2.11
C ALA A 170 -10.01 -15.69 3.32
N ALA A 171 -9.74 -14.39 3.11
CA ALA A 171 -9.49 -13.44 4.19
C ALA A 171 -10.67 -13.31 5.19
N LEU A 172 -11.88 -13.60 4.76
CA LEU A 172 -13.07 -13.55 5.59
C LEU A 172 -13.13 -14.67 6.64
N LEU A 173 -12.61 -15.84 6.29
CA LEU A 173 -12.74 -17.04 7.13
C LEU A 173 -12.19 -16.82 8.56
N PRO A 174 -10.95 -16.37 8.76
CA PRO A 174 -10.42 -16.17 10.11
C PRO A 174 -11.19 -15.11 10.90
N ILE A 175 -11.65 -14.05 10.23
CA ILE A 175 -12.39 -12.95 10.85
C ILE A 175 -13.79 -13.39 11.30
N LEU A 176 -14.50 -14.15 10.47
CA LEU A 176 -15.86 -14.62 10.76
C LEU A 176 -15.88 -15.76 11.78
N LEU A 177 -14.85 -16.59 11.80
CA LEU A 177 -14.74 -17.74 12.71
C LEU A 177 -14.16 -17.38 14.09
N THR A 178 -13.61 -16.16 14.24
CA THR A 178 -13.06 -15.76 15.54
C THR A 178 -14.14 -15.48 16.56
N LYS A 179 -13.92 -15.96 17.80
CA LYS A 179 -14.78 -15.64 18.96
C LYS A 179 -14.47 -14.27 19.57
N GLN A 180 -13.53 -13.54 19.01
CA GLN A 180 -13.08 -12.25 19.53
C GLN A 180 -14.12 -11.16 19.28
N LYS A 181 -14.51 -10.45 20.35
CA LYS A 181 -15.43 -9.31 20.23
C LYS A 181 -14.76 -8.16 19.49
N PRO A 182 -15.42 -7.55 18.49
CA PRO A 182 -14.90 -6.35 17.83
C PRO A 182 -14.83 -5.19 18.82
N PRO A 183 -13.95 -4.19 18.57
CA PRO A 183 -13.88 -2.98 19.38
C PRO A 183 -15.15 -2.16 19.27
N THR A 184 -15.41 -1.35 20.28
CA THR A 184 -16.42 -0.28 20.19
C THR A 184 -15.81 0.89 19.46
N PHE A 185 -16.42 1.29 18.33
CA PHE A 185 -15.90 2.41 17.54
C PHE A 185 -16.12 3.74 18.26
N LYS A 186 -15.05 4.39 18.68
CA LYS A 186 -15.10 5.78 19.15
C LYS A 186 -14.88 6.71 17.97
N LYS A 187 -15.87 7.53 17.67
CA LYS A 187 -15.76 8.54 16.60
C LYS A 187 -14.62 9.50 16.95
N ILE A 188 -13.55 9.46 16.16
CA ILE A 188 -12.41 10.36 16.33
C ILE A 188 -12.80 11.68 15.68
N LYS A 189 -12.64 12.78 16.42
CA LYS A 189 -12.89 14.13 15.89
C LYS A 189 -11.77 14.43 14.88
N ALA A 190 -12.11 14.56 13.60
CA ALA A 190 -11.13 14.88 12.57
C ALA A 190 -10.42 16.20 12.88
N MET A 191 -9.12 16.25 12.63
CA MET A 191 -8.34 17.49 12.66
C MET A 191 -8.56 18.24 11.34
N SER A 192 -8.81 19.55 11.38
CA SER A 192 -8.91 20.33 10.13
C SER A 192 -7.55 20.38 9.43
N LEU A 193 -7.56 20.39 8.09
CA LEU A 193 -6.33 20.49 7.30
C LEU A 193 -5.54 21.76 7.62
N ARG A 194 -6.22 22.85 7.93
CA ARG A 194 -5.61 24.11 8.35
C ARG A 194 -4.81 23.94 9.65
N ASN A 195 -5.42 23.33 10.66
CA ASN A 195 -4.75 23.08 11.95
C ASN A 195 -3.59 22.11 11.80
N LEU A 196 -3.70 21.12 10.90
CA LEU A 196 -2.63 20.19 10.60
C LEU A 196 -1.45 20.91 9.91
N TYR A 197 -1.74 21.81 8.95
CA TYR A 197 -0.71 22.61 8.28
C TYR A 197 -0.03 23.58 9.25
N GLU A 198 -0.79 24.28 10.11
CA GLU A 198 -0.24 25.17 11.13
C GLU A 198 0.67 24.42 12.13
N ALA A 199 0.31 23.17 12.47
CA ALA A 199 1.11 22.34 13.39
C ALA A 199 2.37 21.75 12.72
N SER A 200 2.27 21.28 11.48
CA SER A 200 3.38 20.61 10.77
C SER A 200 3.31 20.84 9.27
N PRO A 201 3.72 22.04 8.77
CA PRO A 201 3.76 22.33 7.33
C PRO A 201 4.62 21.34 6.56
N PHE A 202 5.81 21.02 7.11
CA PHE A 202 6.73 20.05 6.53
C PHE A 202 6.12 18.65 6.42
N GLY A 203 5.44 18.18 7.47
CA GLY A 203 4.77 16.87 7.47
C GLY A 203 3.67 16.79 6.42
N MET A 204 2.86 17.85 6.29
CA MET A 204 1.75 17.89 5.33
C MET A 204 2.25 17.90 3.88
N VAL A 205 3.22 18.77 3.56
CA VAL A 205 3.81 18.85 2.20
C VAL A 205 4.54 17.55 1.84
N SER A 206 5.32 17.00 2.77
CA SER A 206 6.00 15.72 2.55
C SER A 206 5.03 14.56 2.33
N SER A 207 3.88 14.56 3.03
CA SER A 207 2.84 13.53 2.85
C SER A 207 2.23 13.59 1.44
N PHE A 208 1.99 14.78 0.90
CA PHE A 208 1.50 14.96 -0.46
C PHE A 208 2.47 14.38 -1.50
N PHE A 209 3.72 14.83 -1.49
CA PHE A 209 4.71 14.35 -2.46
C PHE A 209 5.04 12.86 -2.28
N TYR A 210 5.02 12.36 -1.05
CA TYR A 210 5.16 10.94 -0.81
C TYR A 210 4.00 10.14 -1.43
N GLY A 211 2.76 10.65 -1.35
CA GLY A 211 1.61 10.06 -2.02
C GLY A 211 1.81 9.95 -3.54
N THR A 212 2.27 11.03 -4.19
CA THR A 212 2.57 11.04 -5.63
C THR A 212 3.61 9.98 -6.00
N ILE A 213 4.74 9.91 -5.27
CA ILE A 213 5.81 8.94 -5.53
C ILE A 213 5.31 7.51 -5.30
N GLN A 214 4.66 7.27 -4.18
CA GLN A 214 4.19 5.95 -3.79
C GLN A 214 3.18 5.37 -4.76
N SER A 215 2.22 6.21 -5.21
CA SER A 215 1.21 5.78 -6.18
C SER A 215 1.87 5.39 -7.51
N ALA A 216 2.77 6.22 -8.03
CA ALA A 216 3.48 5.93 -9.27
C ALA A 216 4.27 4.61 -9.17
N VAL A 217 5.00 4.41 -8.08
CA VAL A 217 5.83 3.21 -7.89
C VAL A 217 4.97 1.94 -7.79
N PHE A 218 3.95 1.92 -6.92
CA PHE A 218 3.15 0.70 -6.72
C PHE A 218 2.20 0.38 -7.87
N THR A 219 1.82 1.37 -8.68
CA THR A 219 0.87 1.14 -9.77
C THR A 219 1.54 0.98 -11.13
N LEU A 220 2.63 1.70 -11.38
CA LEU A 220 3.25 1.73 -12.71
C LEU A 220 4.52 0.89 -12.83
N LEU A 221 5.09 0.37 -11.72
CA LEU A 221 6.31 -0.42 -11.78
C LEU A 221 6.16 -1.67 -12.66
N ALA A 222 5.08 -2.42 -12.50
CA ALA A 222 4.82 -3.62 -13.30
C ALA A 222 4.62 -3.26 -14.79
N VAL A 223 3.92 -2.14 -15.07
CA VAL A 223 3.73 -1.61 -16.42
C VAL A 223 5.08 -1.24 -17.03
N TYR A 224 5.90 -0.50 -16.27
CA TYR A 224 7.23 -0.09 -16.72
C TYR A 224 8.14 -1.29 -16.98
N ALA A 225 8.19 -2.26 -16.08
CA ALA A 225 8.98 -3.47 -16.28
C ALA A 225 8.52 -4.29 -17.50
N THR A 226 7.19 -4.36 -17.74
CA THR A 226 6.64 -5.01 -18.95
C THR A 226 7.05 -4.26 -20.21
N SER A 227 7.00 -2.93 -20.24
CA SER A 227 7.44 -2.13 -21.39
C SER A 227 8.94 -2.26 -21.69
N MET A 228 9.73 -2.68 -20.70
CA MET A 228 11.16 -2.99 -20.83
C MET A 228 11.43 -4.46 -21.24
N ASN A 229 10.41 -5.19 -21.65
CA ASN A 229 10.49 -6.61 -22.04
C ASN A 229 11.01 -7.52 -20.91
N PHE A 230 10.72 -7.18 -19.65
CA PHE A 230 10.98 -8.08 -18.55
C PHE A 230 10.02 -9.27 -18.61
N THR A 231 10.53 -10.45 -18.32
CA THR A 231 9.70 -11.65 -18.15
C THR A 231 8.80 -11.51 -16.92
N ILE A 232 7.72 -12.30 -16.84
CA ILE A 232 6.81 -12.32 -15.70
C ILE A 232 7.58 -12.56 -14.38
N LEU A 233 8.57 -13.48 -14.41
CA LEU A 233 9.42 -13.75 -13.26
C LEU A 233 10.22 -12.49 -12.84
N GLU A 234 10.83 -11.78 -13.77
CA GLU A 234 11.61 -10.58 -13.50
C GLU A 234 10.73 -9.44 -12.97
N ILE A 235 9.50 -9.28 -13.51
CA ILE A 235 8.50 -8.34 -12.99
C ILE A 235 8.15 -8.69 -11.54
N SER A 236 7.92 -9.97 -11.26
CA SER A 236 7.60 -10.43 -9.91
C SER A 236 8.76 -10.23 -8.94
N ILE A 237 9.99 -10.46 -9.40
CA ILE A 237 11.20 -10.23 -8.59
C ILE A 237 11.34 -8.76 -8.24
N VAL A 238 11.26 -7.85 -9.20
CA VAL A 238 11.44 -6.39 -8.93
C VAL A 238 10.35 -5.85 -8.03
N THR A 239 9.11 -6.26 -8.22
CA THR A 239 7.98 -5.83 -7.36
C THR A 239 8.04 -6.45 -5.96
N PHE A 240 8.47 -7.71 -5.85
CA PHE A 240 8.74 -8.35 -4.56
C PHE A 240 9.89 -7.65 -3.81
N LEU A 241 10.99 -7.36 -4.49
CA LEU A 241 12.15 -6.66 -3.92
C LEU A 241 11.78 -5.26 -3.44
N LEU A 242 10.89 -4.55 -4.15
CA LEU A 242 10.32 -3.28 -3.69
C LEU A 242 9.66 -3.46 -2.32
N ALA A 243 8.73 -4.39 -2.19
CA ALA A 243 7.95 -4.57 -0.97
C ALA A 243 8.82 -5.03 0.21
N ILE A 244 9.71 -6.00 -0.01
CA ILE A 244 10.51 -6.58 1.07
C ILE A 244 11.63 -5.65 1.55
N SER A 245 12.29 -4.91 0.64
CA SER A 245 13.31 -3.93 1.03
C SER A 245 12.71 -2.79 1.85
N GLY A 246 11.51 -2.33 1.48
CA GLY A 246 10.77 -1.37 2.28
C GLY A 246 10.37 -1.89 3.65
N ALA A 247 9.92 -3.15 3.75
CA ALA A 247 9.60 -3.78 5.04
C ALA A 247 10.84 -3.85 5.95
N ILE A 248 11.99 -4.27 5.41
CA ILE A 248 13.26 -4.34 6.14
C ILE A 248 13.71 -2.95 6.57
N ALA A 249 13.56 -1.95 5.70
CA ALA A 249 14.00 -0.57 5.94
C ALA A 249 13.26 0.13 7.10
N GLN A 250 12.01 -0.27 7.40
CA GLN A 250 11.21 0.33 8.47
C GLN A 250 11.96 0.36 9.81
N PHE A 251 12.63 -0.74 10.16
CA PHE A 251 13.29 -0.85 11.45
C PHE A 251 14.57 0.00 11.56
N PRO A 252 15.59 -0.11 10.66
CA PRO A 252 16.82 0.66 10.78
C PRO A 252 16.59 2.16 10.59
N ILE A 253 15.77 2.57 9.62
CA ILE A 253 15.50 3.99 9.37
C ILE A 253 14.65 4.59 10.50
N GLY A 254 13.66 3.85 11.01
CA GLY A 254 12.91 4.26 12.19
C GLY A 254 13.82 4.49 13.41
N LYS A 255 14.74 3.57 13.68
CA LYS A 255 15.70 3.69 14.78
C LYS A 255 16.65 4.89 14.61
N ILE A 256 17.14 5.12 13.38
CA ILE A 256 17.97 6.30 13.07
C ILE A 256 17.17 7.59 13.33
N SER A 257 15.89 7.62 12.97
CA SER A 257 15.04 8.79 13.19
C SER A 257 14.70 9.06 14.66
N ASP A 258 14.83 8.06 15.51
CA ASP A 258 14.69 8.23 16.97
C ASP A 258 15.95 8.76 17.63
N LEU A 259 17.13 8.58 16.98
CA LEU A 259 18.44 9.02 17.48
C LEU A 259 18.84 10.40 16.97
N TYR A 260 18.37 10.77 15.77
CA TYR A 260 18.72 12.02 15.10
C TYR A 260 17.47 12.86 14.84
N ASP A 261 17.67 14.12 14.44
CA ASP A 261 16.58 15.00 14.00
C ASP A 261 15.80 14.35 12.83
N ARG A 262 14.52 14.05 13.07
CA ARG A 262 13.63 13.35 12.11
C ARG A 262 13.55 14.06 10.76
N ARG A 263 13.54 15.40 10.77
CA ARG A 263 13.51 16.20 9.55
C ARG A 263 14.75 15.96 8.70
N LYS A 264 15.93 15.90 9.32
CA LYS A 264 17.19 15.60 8.61
C LYS A 264 17.16 14.19 8.03
N VAL A 265 16.69 13.20 8.78
CA VAL A 265 16.58 11.82 8.31
C VAL A 265 15.64 11.73 7.11
N ILE A 266 14.48 12.40 7.13
CA ILE A 266 13.56 12.48 5.99
C ILE A 266 14.25 13.07 4.76
N ILE A 267 14.96 14.21 4.93
CA ILE A 267 15.66 14.89 3.83
C ILE A 267 16.75 13.98 3.23
N PHE A 268 17.61 13.38 4.04
CA PHE A 268 18.68 12.50 3.55
C PHE A 268 18.13 11.24 2.88
N SER A 269 17.08 10.62 3.44
CA SER A 269 16.45 9.45 2.82
C SER A 269 15.78 9.82 1.49
N THR A 270 15.10 10.98 1.41
CA THR A 270 14.49 11.46 0.17
C THR A 270 15.56 11.75 -0.89
N PHE A 271 16.69 12.33 -0.50
CA PHE A 271 17.81 12.59 -1.40
C PHE A 271 18.45 11.29 -1.90
N GLY A 272 18.64 10.30 -0.99
CA GLY A 272 19.08 8.96 -1.38
C GLY A 272 18.10 8.28 -2.35
N ALA A 273 16.80 8.36 -2.09
CA ALA A 273 15.79 7.84 -2.99
C ALA A 273 15.86 8.50 -4.38
N ALA A 274 16.04 9.83 -4.46
CA ALA A 274 16.18 10.54 -5.72
C ALA A 274 17.41 10.11 -6.52
N ILE A 275 18.57 9.94 -5.88
CA ILE A 275 19.81 9.45 -6.52
C ILE A 275 19.57 8.05 -7.11
N PHE A 276 19.05 7.12 -6.32
CA PHE A 276 18.89 5.74 -6.77
C PHE A 276 17.73 5.57 -7.75
N ALA A 277 16.68 6.40 -7.71
CA ALA A 277 15.70 6.48 -8.78
C ALA A 277 16.32 6.93 -10.10
N THR A 278 17.17 7.97 -10.08
CA THR A 278 17.89 8.45 -11.25
C THR A 278 18.83 7.39 -11.82
N LEU A 279 19.58 6.70 -10.93
CA LEU A 279 20.44 5.58 -11.35
C LEU A 279 19.63 4.45 -11.99
N SER A 280 18.47 4.11 -11.42
CA SER A 280 17.58 3.08 -12.01
C SER A 280 17.14 3.47 -13.43
N ILE A 281 16.82 4.75 -13.67
CA ILE A 281 16.44 5.25 -15.01
C ILE A 281 17.64 5.19 -15.97
N ILE A 282 18.82 5.59 -15.53
CA ILE A 282 20.05 5.57 -16.37
C ILE A 282 20.37 4.13 -16.77
N VAL A 283 20.38 3.22 -15.79
CA VAL A 283 20.70 1.80 -16.01
C VAL A 283 19.64 1.14 -16.91
N SER A 284 18.36 1.48 -16.73
CA SER A 284 17.28 0.94 -17.57
C SER A 284 17.43 1.34 -19.03
N ARG A 285 17.90 2.56 -19.32
CA ARG A 285 18.21 3.01 -20.69
C ARG A 285 19.39 2.24 -21.29
N GLN A 286 20.37 1.84 -20.49
CA GLN A 286 21.51 1.05 -20.96
C GLN A 286 21.10 -0.36 -21.44
N MET A 287 19.98 -0.91 -20.96
CA MET A 287 19.46 -2.21 -21.40
C MET A 287 19.06 -2.25 -22.89
N TYR A 288 18.85 -1.07 -23.51
CA TYR A 288 18.56 -0.95 -24.94
C TYR A 288 19.82 -0.74 -25.81
N LEU A 289 20.99 -0.58 -25.18
CA LEU A 289 22.25 -0.39 -25.87
C LEU A 289 23.01 -1.73 -25.98
N PRO A 290 23.90 -1.89 -26.99
CA PRO A 290 24.77 -3.04 -27.05
C PRO A 290 25.64 -3.13 -25.79
N GLY A 291 25.58 -4.26 -25.08
CA GLY A 291 26.31 -4.48 -23.83
C GLY A 291 25.84 -5.70 -23.06
N ASP A 292 26.36 -5.89 -21.86
CA ASP A 292 25.97 -6.98 -20.99
C ASP A 292 24.60 -6.69 -20.32
N LEU A 293 23.55 -7.28 -20.87
CA LEU A 293 22.18 -7.16 -20.38
C LEU A 293 22.04 -7.68 -18.95
N ALA A 294 22.76 -8.76 -18.60
CA ALA A 294 22.68 -9.36 -17.27
C ALA A 294 23.22 -8.41 -16.19
N THR A 295 24.35 -7.78 -16.46
CA THR A 295 24.92 -6.75 -15.57
C THR A 295 23.99 -5.54 -15.44
N SER A 296 23.41 -5.06 -16.53
CA SER A 296 22.47 -3.93 -16.51
C SER A 296 21.22 -4.26 -15.69
N LYS A 297 20.62 -5.44 -15.83
CA LYS A 297 19.50 -5.89 -15.00
C LYS A 297 19.87 -5.98 -13.52
N THR A 298 21.04 -6.53 -13.21
CA THR A 298 21.52 -6.64 -11.84
C THR A 298 21.68 -5.26 -11.19
N LEU A 299 22.30 -4.32 -11.88
CA LEU A 299 22.45 -2.93 -11.42
C LEU A 299 21.11 -2.24 -11.23
N PHE A 300 20.14 -2.50 -12.12
CA PHE A 300 18.77 -2.00 -11.96
C PHE A 300 18.13 -2.52 -10.67
N TYR A 301 18.19 -3.83 -10.39
CA TYR A 301 17.66 -4.39 -9.15
C TYR A 301 18.32 -3.80 -7.91
N ILE A 302 19.64 -3.67 -7.89
CA ILE A 302 20.37 -3.09 -6.76
C ILE A 302 19.96 -1.64 -6.53
N SER A 303 19.94 -0.81 -7.58
CA SER A 303 19.55 0.60 -7.47
C SER A 303 18.10 0.73 -7.01
N PHE A 304 17.22 -0.14 -7.48
CA PHE A 304 15.81 -0.12 -7.13
C PHE A 304 15.54 -0.60 -5.69
N ILE A 305 16.30 -1.59 -5.20
CA ILE A 305 16.27 -2.01 -3.79
C ILE A 305 16.66 -0.85 -2.87
N ILE A 306 17.75 -0.14 -3.20
CA ILE A 306 18.22 0.99 -2.37
C ILE A 306 17.23 2.17 -2.44
N PHE A 307 16.68 2.45 -3.63
CA PHE A 307 15.58 3.42 -3.79
C PHE A 307 14.42 3.07 -2.85
N SER A 308 13.95 1.83 -2.88
CA SER A 308 12.85 1.34 -2.06
C SER A 308 13.18 1.42 -0.57
N PHE A 309 14.40 1.02 -0.19
CA PHE A 309 14.88 1.10 1.19
C PHE A 309 14.83 2.55 1.73
N CYS A 310 15.19 3.52 0.92
CA CYS A 310 15.15 4.94 1.28
C CYS A 310 13.72 5.53 1.24
N SER A 311 12.89 5.09 0.29
CA SER A 311 11.58 5.70 0.01
C SER A 311 10.46 5.17 0.88
N LEU A 312 10.30 3.85 1.05
CA LEU A 312 9.10 3.27 1.66
C LEU A 312 8.89 3.60 3.15
N PRO A 313 9.92 3.82 4.00
CA PRO A 313 9.71 4.22 5.39
C PRO A 313 9.22 5.65 5.59
N MET A 314 9.16 6.46 4.52
CA MET A 314 8.91 7.91 4.61
C MET A 314 7.60 8.24 5.31
N PHE A 315 6.49 7.52 5.04
CA PHE A 315 5.22 7.83 5.67
C PHE A 315 5.28 7.70 7.20
N SER A 316 5.95 6.66 7.69
CA SER A 316 6.13 6.44 9.13
C SER A 316 6.94 7.58 9.76
N LEU A 317 7.99 8.07 9.08
CA LEU A 317 8.81 9.19 9.54
C LEU A 317 8.04 10.51 9.50
N ILE A 318 7.28 10.77 8.45
CA ILE A 318 6.42 11.96 8.30
C ILE A 318 5.39 12.00 9.41
N LEU A 319 4.75 10.87 9.70
CA LEU A 319 3.78 10.75 10.79
C LEU A 319 4.45 10.99 12.15
N ALA A 320 5.60 10.37 12.39
CA ALA A 320 6.35 10.55 13.62
C ALA A 320 6.80 12.01 13.80
N HIS A 321 7.33 12.64 12.73
CA HIS A 321 7.70 14.05 12.74
C HIS A 321 6.50 14.95 13.06
N THR A 322 5.35 14.73 12.44
CA THR A 322 4.14 15.51 12.71
C THR A 322 3.69 15.34 14.17
N ASN A 323 3.78 14.14 14.71
CA ASN A 323 3.43 13.85 16.10
C ASN A 323 4.33 14.55 17.14
N ASP A 324 5.55 14.94 16.76
CA ASP A 324 6.44 15.72 17.64
C ASP A 324 5.93 17.15 17.89
N TYR A 325 5.01 17.68 17.04
CA TYR A 325 4.47 19.05 17.12
C TYR A 325 3.02 19.12 17.61
N ILE A 326 2.41 18.00 17.97
CA ILE A 326 1.01 17.95 18.41
C ILE A 326 0.86 17.19 19.72
N SER A 327 -0.23 17.45 20.44
CA SER A 327 -0.57 16.74 21.67
C SER A 327 -1.02 15.30 21.40
N LYS A 328 -0.74 14.37 22.33
CA LYS A 328 -0.97 12.94 22.17
C LYS A 328 -2.42 12.55 21.86
N ASP A 329 -3.39 13.32 22.35
CA ASP A 329 -4.81 13.14 22.11
C ASP A 329 -5.20 13.39 20.64
N LYS A 330 -4.37 14.12 19.89
CA LYS A 330 -4.59 14.46 18.46
C LYS A 330 -3.84 13.57 17.48
N PHE A 331 -2.97 12.65 17.94
CA PHE A 331 -2.13 11.80 17.05
C PHE A 331 -2.93 11.05 16.01
N VAL A 332 -4.07 10.46 16.39
CA VAL A 332 -4.91 9.69 15.47
C VAL A 332 -5.59 10.60 14.44
N ALA A 333 -6.04 11.77 14.89
CA ALA A 333 -6.66 12.77 14.01
C ALA A 333 -5.66 13.34 12.99
N ALA A 334 -4.42 13.58 13.41
CA ALA A 334 -3.36 14.04 12.53
C ALA A 334 -2.92 12.96 11.53
N GLY A 335 -2.82 11.70 11.98
CA GLY A 335 -2.55 10.57 11.10
C GLY A 335 -3.60 10.43 9.99
N ALA A 336 -4.89 10.55 10.34
CA ALA A 336 -5.97 10.56 9.35
C ALA A 336 -5.88 11.76 8.39
N GLY A 337 -5.50 12.94 8.87
CA GLY A 337 -5.27 14.13 8.05
C GLY A 337 -4.11 13.97 7.08
N LEU A 338 -2.97 13.41 7.54
CA LEU A 338 -1.82 13.10 6.68
C LEU A 338 -2.17 12.04 5.62
N GLN A 339 -2.93 11.00 6.00
CA GLN A 339 -3.42 9.97 5.08
C GLN A 339 -4.32 10.58 3.98
N PHE A 340 -5.16 11.55 4.35
CA PHE A 340 -5.97 12.29 3.41
C PHE A 340 -5.12 13.09 2.42
N VAL A 341 -4.11 13.82 2.90
CA VAL A 341 -3.18 14.58 2.05
C VAL A 341 -2.32 13.66 1.17
N PHE A 342 -1.88 12.53 1.71
CA PHE A 342 -1.25 11.45 0.94
C PHE A 342 -2.14 10.99 -0.21
N GLY A 343 -3.44 10.76 0.05
CA GLY A 343 -4.40 10.37 -0.97
C GLY A 343 -4.55 11.41 -2.09
N LEU A 344 -4.55 12.71 -1.74
CA LEU A 344 -4.55 13.79 -2.73
C LEU A 344 -3.30 13.75 -3.62
N GLY A 345 -2.12 13.57 -3.02
CA GLY A 345 -0.88 13.42 -3.78
C GLY A 345 -0.86 12.16 -4.64
N ALA A 346 -1.50 11.09 -4.20
CA ALA A 346 -1.56 9.84 -4.95
C ALA A 346 -2.49 9.86 -6.17
N ILE A 347 -3.39 10.84 -6.25
CA ILE A 347 -4.27 11.05 -7.41
C ILE A 347 -3.62 11.98 -8.45
N SER A 348 -2.71 12.87 -8.01
CA SER A 348 -2.04 13.85 -8.89
C SER A 348 -1.04 13.18 -9.83
#